data_ce053e0594f702ff931b096bafa1a5d6
#
_entry.id   ce053e0594f702ff931b096bafa1a5d6
#
_cell.length_a   1.000
_cell.length_b   1.000
_cell.length_c   1.000
_cell.angle_alpha   90.00
_cell.angle_beta   90.00
_cell.angle_gamma   90.00
#
_symmetry.space_group_name_H-M   'P 1'
#
loop_
_entity.id
_entity.type
_entity.pdbx_description
1 polymer ?
#
loop_
_entity_poly.entity_id
_entity_poly.type
_entity_poly.pdbx_seq_one_letter_code
_entity_poly.pdbx_strand_id
1 'polypeptide(L)'
;MRCCIMKFLDQVKIYIKAGNGGDGSPSFRREKYVEYGGPDGGDGGKGGSIILKAEENLNTLIDYRYQQHHKAQRGENGAGQNRTGKGGDDLFLKVPLGTQVFEEDNKTLLFDFNKKGEEFVVAIGGKGGLGNTRFKSSTNRAPRKFTKGGVGEEFTIWLQLKTIADIGIIGLPN
;
A
#
# COMPACT_ATOMS: atom_id res chain seq x y z
N MET A 1 5.60 34.06 -27.24
CA MET A 1 5.99 32.63 -27.27
C MET A 1 6.41 32.18 -25.88
N ARG A 2 5.58 31.41 -25.18
CA ARG A 2 5.99 30.81 -23.89
C ARG A 2 6.86 29.61 -24.21
N CYS A 3 8.17 29.74 -23.94
CA CYS A 3 9.10 28.64 -24.03
C CYS A 3 8.65 27.59 -23.03
N CYS A 4 8.22 26.42 -23.50
CA CYS A 4 7.88 25.27 -22.69
C CYS A 4 9.22 24.68 -22.20
N ILE A 5 9.74 25.20 -21.08
CA ILE A 5 10.89 24.60 -20.41
C ILE A 5 10.40 23.27 -19.88
N MET A 6 10.75 22.18 -20.55
CA MET A 6 10.65 20.84 -20.00
C MET A 6 11.54 20.81 -18.74
N LYS A 7 10.93 20.99 -17.57
CA LYS A 7 11.64 20.79 -16.31
C LYS A 7 11.78 19.28 -16.14
N PHE A 8 12.97 18.75 -16.41
CA PHE A 8 13.36 17.42 -15.95
C PHE A 8 13.20 17.42 -14.43
N LEU A 9 12.39 16.53 -13.95
CA LEU A 9 12.19 16.36 -12.52
C LEU A 9 12.91 15.09 -12.08
N ASP A 10 14.09 15.27 -11.50
CA ASP A 10 14.96 14.19 -11.09
C ASP A 10 14.69 13.73 -9.64
N GLN A 11 14.01 14.58 -8.85
CA GLN A 11 13.66 14.27 -7.46
C GLN A 11 12.23 14.68 -7.13
N VAL A 12 11.53 13.79 -6.41
CA VAL A 12 10.17 14.06 -5.95
C VAL A 12 9.92 13.41 -4.58
N LYS A 13 9.23 14.14 -3.72
CA LYS A 13 8.76 13.64 -2.43
C LYS A 13 7.34 13.12 -2.59
N ILE A 14 7.08 11.90 -2.13
CA ILE A 14 5.74 11.28 -2.16
C ILE A 14 5.35 10.75 -0.78
N TYR A 15 4.05 10.81 -0.51
CA TYR A 15 3.42 10.31 0.72
C TYR A 15 2.66 9.04 0.38
N ILE A 16 3.05 7.95 1.00
CA ILE A 16 2.46 6.64 0.78
C ILE A 16 1.76 6.16 2.03
N LYS A 17 0.57 5.60 1.85
CA LYS A 17 -0.22 5.01 2.93
C LYS A 17 -0.81 3.70 2.48
N ALA A 18 -0.35 2.59 3.05
CA ALA A 18 -0.93 1.29 2.82
C ALA A 18 -2.37 1.21 3.37
N GLY A 19 -3.14 0.30 2.85
CA GLY A 19 -4.52 0.08 3.29
C GLY A 19 -4.58 -0.50 4.70
N ASN A 20 -5.50 -0.02 5.50
CA ASN A 20 -5.79 -0.65 6.80
C ASN A 20 -6.50 -1.98 6.58
N GLY A 21 -6.33 -2.94 7.47
CA GLY A 21 -7.14 -4.16 7.50
C GLY A 21 -8.60 -3.85 7.83
N GLY A 22 -9.50 -4.72 7.39
CA GLY A 22 -10.90 -4.72 7.80
C GLY A 22 -11.07 -5.27 9.21
N ASP A 23 -12.11 -4.85 9.91
CA ASP A 23 -12.41 -5.34 11.26
C ASP A 23 -13.05 -6.73 11.19
N GLY A 24 -12.80 -7.58 12.18
CA GLY A 24 -13.54 -8.83 12.38
C GLY A 24 -14.98 -8.54 12.83
N SER A 25 -15.87 -9.48 12.58
CA SER A 25 -17.28 -9.36 12.94
C SER A 25 -17.61 -10.06 14.28
N PRO A 26 -18.37 -9.43 15.20
CA PRO A 26 -18.88 -10.07 16.42
C PRO A 26 -20.28 -10.70 16.23
N SER A 27 -20.59 -11.18 15.05
CA SER A 27 -21.92 -11.66 14.67
C SER A 27 -22.26 -13.01 15.29
N PHE A 28 -23.57 -13.25 15.49
CA PHE A 28 -24.15 -14.51 15.95
C PHE A 28 -25.22 -14.97 14.96
N ARG A 29 -25.25 -16.26 14.69
CA ARG A 29 -26.21 -16.90 13.79
C ARG A 29 -27.64 -16.65 14.31
N ARG A 30 -28.47 -16.12 13.44
CA ARG A 30 -29.90 -15.90 13.70
C ARG A 30 -30.70 -16.47 12.55
N GLU A 31 -31.40 -17.55 12.79
CA GLU A 31 -32.27 -18.21 11.80
C GLU A 31 -33.63 -18.52 12.44
N LYS A 32 -34.63 -18.70 11.57
CA LYS A 32 -35.95 -19.14 12.01
C LYS A 32 -35.82 -20.49 12.73
N TYR A 33 -36.44 -20.61 13.91
CA TYR A 33 -36.38 -21.79 14.80
C TYR A 33 -35.01 -22.06 15.47
N VAL A 34 -34.05 -21.15 15.41
CA VAL A 34 -32.79 -21.25 16.14
C VAL A 34 -32.68 -20.09 17.11
N GLU A 35 -33.09 -20.30 18.36
CA GLU A 35 -33.09 -19.26 19.40
C GLU A 35 -31.66 -18.85 19.82
N TYR A 36 -30.77 -19.82 19.96
CA TYR A 36 -29.41 -19.64 20.44
C TYR A 36 -28.41 -20.08 19.38
N GLY A 37 -28.22 -19.26 18.34
CA GLY A 37 -27.18 -19.50 17.34
C GLY A 37 -25.78 -19.23 17.93
N GLY A 38 -24.79 -20.02 17.52
CA GLY A 38 -23.38 -19.82 17.90
C GLY A 38 -22.76 -18.59 17.23
N PRO A 39 -21.48 -18.25 17.59
CA PRO A 39 -20.75 -17.20 16.93
C PRO A 39 -20.54 -17.56 15.44
N ASP A 40 -20.81 -16.63 14.54
CA ASP A 40 -20.70 -16.78 13.10
C ASP A 40 -20.00 -15.57 12.41
N GLY A 41 -19.35 -14.74 13.20
CA GLY A 41 -18.60 -13.59 12.66
C GLY A 41 -17.35 -14.00 11.91
N GLY A 42 -17.25 -13.58 10.66
CA GLY A 42 -16.09 -13.76 9.81
C GLY A 42 -14.95 -12.79 10.10
N ASP A 43 -13.79 -13.09 9.56
CA ASP A 43 -12.57 -12.26 9.70
C ASP A 43 -12.65 -11.05 8.75
N GLY A 44 -11.95 -9.96 9.09
CA GLY A 44 -11.75 -8.83 8.18
C GLY A 44 -10.72 -9.15 7.10
N GLY A 45 -10.80 -8.49 5.95
CA GLY A 45 -9.84 -8.60 4.86
C GLY A 45 -8.52 -7.88 5.19
N LYS A 46 -7.42 -8.33 4.61
CA LYS A 46 -6.12 -7.64 4.66
C LYS A 46 -6.21 -6.31 3.88
N GLY A 47 -5.53 -5.26 4.33
CA GLY A 47 -5.35 -4.03 3.55
C GLY A 47 -4.38 -4.22 2.37
N GLY A 48 -4.54 -3.44 1.31
CA GLY A 48 -3.64 -3.42 0.16
C GLY A 48 -2.27 -2.85 0.53
N SER A 49 -1.22 -3.38 -0.07
CA SER A 49 0.16 -2.89 0.05
C SER A 49 0.46 -1.88 -1.06
N ILE A 50 1.55 -1.11 -0.92
CA ILE A 50 2.07 -0.24 -1.98
C ILE A 50 3.38 -0.81 -2.49
N ILE A 51 3.42 -1.03 -3.81
CA ILE A 51 4.53 -1.67 -4.50
C ILE A 51 5.02 -0.73 -5.61
N LEU A 52 6.31 -0.40 -5.58
CA LEU A 52 6.97 0.28 -6.70
C LEU A 52 7.40 -0.76 -7.72
N LYS A 53 7.19 -0.45 -9.01
CA LYS A 53 7.55 -1.34 -10.12
C LYS A 53 8.30 -0.58 -11.20
N ALA A 54 9.47 -1.07 -11.61
CA ALA A 54 10.28 -0.48 -12.66
C ALA A 54 9.70 -0.77 -14.06
N GLU A 55 9.48 0.30 -14.85
CA GLU A 55 9.05 0.22 -16.25
C GLU A 55 10.03 0.97 -17.19
N GLU A 56 10.34 0.38 -18.34
CA GLU A 56 11.28 0.98 -19.33
C GLU A 56 10.65 2.15 -20.10
N ASN A 57 9.32 2.17 -20.21
CA ASN A 57 8.62 3.16 -21.03
C ASN A 57 8.46 4.51 -20.32
N LEU A 58 8.99 4.66 -19.11
CA LEU A 58 8.94 5.88 -18.32
C LEU A 58 10.32 6.51 -18.27
N ASN A 59 10.39 7.82 -18.55
CA ASN A 59 11.66 8.58 -18.55
C ASN A 59 11.62 9.76 -17.56
N THR A 60 10.56 9.91 -16.77
CA THR A 60 10.41 11.05 -15.86
C THR A 60 9.53 10.69 -14.66
N LEU A 61 9.74 11.40 -13.55
CA LEU A 61 8.95 11.33 -12.34
C LEU A 61 7.87 12.45 -12.26
N ILE A 62 7.55 13.09 -13.38
CA ILE A 62 6.68 14.28 -13.39
C ILE A 62 5.27 14.01 -12.83
N ASP A 63 4.72 12.81 -13.04
CA ASP A 63 3.40 12.43 -12.56
C ASP A 63 3.31 12.47 -11.04
N TYR A 64 4.38 12.08 -10.36
CA TYR A 64 4.47 12.11 -8.89
C TYR A 64 4.56 13.52 -8.31
N ARG A 65 4.93 14.51 -9.12
CA ARG A 65 4.87 15.92 -8.70
C ARG A 65 3.45 16.43 -8.63
N TYR A 66 2.59 15.98 -9.54
CA TYR A 66 1.19 16.39 -9.55
C TYR A 66 0.37 15.59 -8.53
N GLN A 67 0.65 14.31 -8.40
CA GLN A 67 0.01 13.44 -7.43
C GLN A 67 1.04 12.92 -6.42
N GLN A 68 1.15 13.62 -5.28
CA GLN A 68 2.11 13.28 -4.24
C GLN A 68 1.58 12.27 -3.22
N HIS A 69 0.25 12.14 -3.08
CA HIS A 69 -0.37 11.26 -2.11
C HIS A 69 -0.90 10.00 -2.78
N HIS A 70 -0.39 8.85 -2.31
CA HIS A 70 -0.79 7.54 -2.80
C HIS A 70 -1.32 6.70 -1.64
N LYS A 71 -2.54 6.19 -1.79
CA LYS A 71 -3.22 5.40 -0.76
C LYS A 71 -3.74 4.11 -1.36
N ALA A 72 -3.34 2.97 -0.76
CA ALA A 72 -3.88 1.67 -1.12
C ALA A 72 -5.25 1.42 -0.49
N GLN A 73 -5.97 0.46 -1.00
CA GLN A 73 -7.33 0.14 -0.60
C GLN A 73 -7.37 -0.52 0.78
N ARG A 74 -8.35 -0.14 1.60
CA ARG A 74 -8.64 -0.78 2.87
C ARG A 74 -9.27 -2.16 2.62
N GLY A 75 -8.94 -3.16 3.47
CA GLY A 75 -9.66 -4.43 3.52
C GLY A 75 -11.10 -4.24 4.00
N GLU A 76 -12.00 -5.05 3.50
CA GLU A 76 -13.40 -5.06 3.91
C GLU A 76 -13.55 -5.69 5.29
N ASN A 77 -14.56 -5.24 6.03
CA ASN A 77 -14.88 -5.82 7.34
C ASN A 77 -15.48 -7.22 7.16
N GLY A 78 -15.24 -8.10 8.11
CA GLY A 78 -15.91 -9.39 8.18
C GLY A 78 -17.43 -9.22 8.39
N ALA A 79 -18.18 -10.19 7.94
CA ALA A 79 -19.64 -10.21 8.06
C ALA A 79 -20.12 -11.47 8.79
N GLY A 80 -21.40 -11.54 9.08
CA GLY A 80 -22.04 -12.75 9.61
C GLY A 80 -21.99 -13.91 8.62
N GLN A 81 -22.40 -15.10 9.05
CA GLN A 81 -22.34 -16.35 8.27
C GLN A 81 -20.91 -16.76 7.91
N ASN A 82 -19.96 -16.48 8.78
CA ASN A 82 -18.52 -16.74 8.60
C ASN A 82 -17.93 -16.11 7.30
N ARG A 83 -18.54 -15.05 6.78
CA ARG A 83 -18.05 -14.39 5.56
C ARG A 83 -16.84 -13.50 5.91
N THR A 84 -15.69 -13.89 5.39
CA THR A 84 -14.47 -13.10 5.46
C THR A 84 -14.57 -11.90 4.53
N GLY A 85 -14.16 -10.71 5.00
CA GLY A 85 -14.08 -9.52 4.19
C GLY A 85 -13.06 -9.67 3.04
N LYS A 86 -13.32 -9.06 1.89
CA LYS A 86 -12.38 -9.03 0.77
C LYS A 86 -11.10 -8.28 1.17
N GLY A 87 -9.93 -8.79 0.76
CA GLY A 87 -8.67 -8.04 0.85
C GLY A 87 -8.71 -6.77 -0.01
N GLY A 88 -8.08 -5.71 0.45
CA GLY A 88 -7.85 -4.52 -0.36
C GLY A 88 -6.86 -4.82 -1.49
N ASP A 89 -7.07 -4.21 -2.64
CA ASP A 89 -6.20 -4.37 -3.79
C ASP A 89 -4.87 -3.64 -3.55
N ASP A 90 -3.76 -4.26 -3.96
CA ASP A 90 -2.43 -3.66 -3.88
C ASP A 90 -2.29 -2.53 -4.92
N LEU A 91 -1.61 -1.45 -4.53
CA LEU A 91 -1.36 -0.30 -5.40
C LEU A 91 0.04 -0.38 -6.00
N PHE A 92 0.10 -0.54 -7.32
CA PHE A 92 1.35 -0.52 -8.07
C PHE A 92 1.66 0.88 -8.56
N LEU A 93 2.80 1.42 -8.14
CA LEU A 93 3.34 2.71 -8.57
C LEU A 93 4.49 2.45 -9.56
N LYS A 94 4.34 2.93 -10.78
CA LYS A 94 5.29 2.70 -11.86
C LYS A 94 6.40 3.73 -11.84
N VAL A 95 7.63 3.30 -11.78
CA VAL A 95 8.81 4.18 -11.77
C VAL A 95 9.74 3.87 -12.95
N PRO A 96 10.46 4.87 -13.49
CA PRO A 96 11.48 4.63 -14.52
C PRO A 96 12.64 3.79 -13.98
N LEU A 97 13.36 3.13 -14.90
CA LEU A 97 14.64 2.49 -14.59
C LEU A 97 15.66 3.54 -14.10
N GLY A 98 16.53 3.14 -13.19
CA GLY A 98 17.50 4.04 -12.57
C GLY A 98 16.91 4.91 -11.47
N THR A 99 15.66 4.65 -11.04
CA THR A 99 15.07 5.34 -9.89
C THR A 99 15.59 4.75 -8.60
N GLN A 100 16.07 5.63 -7.72
CA GLN A 100 16.45 5.32 -6.35
C GLN A 100 15.38 5.78 -5.38
N VAL A 101 15.11 4.97 -4.38
CA VAL A 101 14.16 5.22 -3.30
C VAL A 101 14.93 5.53 -2.04
N PHE A 102 14.70 6.71 -1.48
CA PHE A 102 15.27 7.13 -0.19
C PHE A 102 14.19 7.28 0.86
N GLU A 103 14.61 7.12 2.10
CA GLU A 103 13.78 7.42 3.27
C GLU A 103 13.49 8.93 3.37
N GLU A 104 12.67 9.34 4.32
CA GLU A 104 12.29 10.73 4.55
C GLU A 104 13.47 11.68 4.75
N ASP A 105 14.58 11.19 5.31
CA ASP A 105 15.83 11.92 5.52
C ASP A 105 16.59 12.27 4.23
N ASN A 106 16.15 11.71 3.08
CA ASN A 106 16.79 11.84 1.76
C ASN A 106 18.28 11.44 1.74
N LYS A 107 18.70 10.57 2.67
CA LYS A 107 20.09 10.08 2.79
C LYS A 107 20.14 8.56 2.78
N THR A 108 19.22 7.91 3.47
CA THR A 108 19.17 6.46 3.58
C THR A 108 18.54 5.86 2.33
N LEU A 109 19.36 5.15 1.53
CA LEU A 109 18.89 4.44 0.35
C LEU A 109 18.13 3.18 0.77
N LEU A 110 16.86 3.08 0.39
CA LEU A 110 16.04 1.91 0.63
C LEU A 110 16.13 0.90 -0.51
N PHE A 111 16.09 1.39 -1.75
CA PHE A 111 16.12 0.53 -2.94
C PHE A 111 16.63 1.27 -4.18
N ASP A 112 17.23 0.54 -5.15
CA ASP A 112 17.71 1.04 -6.43
C ASP A 112 17.21 0.14 -7.57
N PHE A 113 16.40 0.70 -8.47
CA PHE A 113 15.78 -0.03 -9.58
C PHE A 113 16.72 -0.11 -10.78
N ASN A 114 17.44 -1.23 -10.91
CA ASN A 114 18.42 -1.45 -11.98
C ASN A 114 17.90 -2.37 -13.09
N LYS A 115 16.84 -3.13 -12.83
CA LYS A 115 16.32 -4.13 -13.78
C LYS A 115 14.84 -3.87 -14.08
N LYS A 116 14.46 -4.16 -15.34
CA LYS A 116 13.07 -4.11 -15.79
C LYS A 116 12.19 -5.08 -15.01
N GLY A 117 11.00 -4.60 -14.63
CA GLY A 117 10.01 -5.40 -13.93
C GLY A 117 10.35 -5.70 -12.48
N GLU A 118 11.42 -5.10 -11.95
CA GLU A 118 11.79 -5.21 -10.54
C GLU A 118 10.71 -4.56 -9.67
N GLU A 119 10.32 -5.25 -8.60
CA GLU A 119 9.25 -4.81 -7.70
C GLU A 119 9.80 -4.65 -6.29
N PHE A 120 9.44 -3.57 -5.62
CA PHE A 120 9.80 -3.30 -4.24
C PHE A 120 8.57 -2.92 -3.43
N VAL A 121 8.28 -3.68 -2.36
CA VAL A 121 7.19 -3.40 -1.43
C VAL A 121 7.64 -2.30 -0.48
N VAL A 122 7.08 -1.11 -0.62
CA VAL A 122 7.47 0.06 0.19
C VAL A 122 6.65 0.13 1.48
N ALA A 123 5.35 -0.19 1.40
CA ALA A 123 4.47 -0.15 2.58
C ALA A 123 3.55 -1.36 2.59
N ILE A 124 3.48 -2.03 3.73
CA ILE A 124 2.69 -3.26 3.91
C ILE A 124 1.30 -2.92 4.43
N GLY A 125 0.27 -3.50 3.81
CA GLY A 125 -1.11 -3.38 4.25
C GLY A 125 -1.37 -3.99 5.62
N GLY A 126 -2.27 -3.38 6.38
CA GLY A 126 -2.67 -3.86 7.71
C GLY A 126 -3.30 -5.25 7.65
N LYS A 127 -3.07 -6.07 8.67
CA LYS A 127 -3.70 -7.39 8.79
C LYS A 127 -5.19 -7.25 9.07
N GLY A 128 -6.01 -8.13 8.50
CA GLY A 128 -7.43 -8.22 8.83
C GLY A 128 -7.66 -8.62 10.29
N GLY A 129 -8.70 -8.06 10.89
CA GLY A 129 -9.13 -8.40 12.23
C GLY A 129 -9.80 -9.78 12.27
N LEU A 130 -9.70 -10.46 13.41
CA LEU A 130 -10.30 -11.78 13.62
C LEU A 130 -11.77 -11.65 14.07
N GLY A 131 -12.66 -12.43 13.47
CA GLY A 131 -14.05 -12.56 13.87
C GLY A 131 -14.21 -13.34 15.18
N ASN A 132 -15.41 -13.24 15.79
CA ASN A 132 -15.67 -13.90 17.07
C ASN A 132 -15.61 -15.42 16.97
N THR A 133 -15.83 -16.01 15.81
CA THR A 133 -15.73 -17.46 15.60
C THR A 133 -14.34 -18.02 15.99
N ARG A 134 -13.27 -17.24 15.77
CA ARG A 134 -11.89 -17.61 16.11
C ARG A 134 -11.63 -17.71 17.61
N PHE A 135 -12.46 -17.06 18.43
CA PHE A 135 -12.33 -17.03 19.89
C PHE A 135 -13.22 -18.06 20.60
N LYS A 136 -13.90 -18.93 19.84
CA LYS A 136 -14.69 -20.02 20.39
C LYS A 136 -13.79 -21.04 21.06
N SER A 137 -14.11 -21.38 22.31
CA SER A 137 -13.40 -22.41 23.09
C SER A 137 -14.39 -23.28 23.84
N SER A 138 -13.90 -24.36 24.48
CA SER A 138 -14.71 -25.26 25.32
C SER A 138 -15.35 -24.53 26.52
N THR A 139 -14.62 -23.57 27.08
CA THR A 139 -15.07 -22.75 28.23
C THR A 139 -15.93 -21.55 27.80
N ASN A 140 -15.68 -20.99 26.61
CA ASN A 140 -16.45 -19.86 26.07
C ASN A 140 -17.03 -20.22 24.71
N ARG A 141 -18.24 -20.75 24.69
CA ARG A 141 -18.93 -21.19 23.47
C ARG A 141 -19.56 -20.05 22.66
N ALA A 142 -19.76 -18.86 23.28
CA ALA A 142 -20.40 -17.71 22.66
C ALA A 142 -19.58 -16.40 22.85
N PRO A 143 -18.33 -16.35 22.34
CA PRO A 143 -17.48 -15.16 22.51
C PRO A 143 -18.05 -13.97 21.74
N ARG A 144 -18.07 -12.81 22.40
CA ARG A 144 -18.37 -11.51 21.77
C ARG A 144 -17.11 -10.76 21.39
N LYS A 145 -15.93 -11.34 21.70
CA LYS A 145 -14.64 -10.74 21.38
C LYS A 145 -14.35 -10.86 19.89
N PHE A 146 -13.89 -9.78 19.31
CA PHE A 146 -13.34 -9.70 17.96
C PHE A 146 -12.13 -8.77 17.99
N THR A 147 -11.33 -8.74 16.95
CA THR A 147 -10.22 -7.79 16.82
C THR A 147 -10.47 -6.80 15.69
N LYS A 148 -10.03 -5.57 15.90
CA LYS A 148 -10.00 -4.57 14.83
C LYS A 148 -8.92 -4.92 13.82
N GLY A 149 -9.09 -4.45 12.59
CA GLY A 149 -8.06 -4.53 11.56
C GLY A 149 -6.80 -3.77 11.98
N GLY A 150 -5.64 -4.30 11.58
CA GLY A 150 -4.36 -3.64 11.76
C GLY A 150 -4.28 -2.36 10.94
N VAL A 151 -3.51 -1.40 11.43
CA VAL A 151 -3.20 -0.18 10.68
C VAL A 151 -2.19 -0.52 9.60
N GLY A 152 -2.39 -0.03 8.38
CA GLY A 152 -1.39 -0.10 7.31
C GLY A 152 -0.23 0.86 7.58
N GLU A 153 0.92 0.52 7.04
CA GLU A 153 2.12 1.35 7.17
C GLU A 153 1.96 2.66 6.39
N GLU A 154 2.56 3.72 6.93
CA GLU A 154 2.54 5.06 6.34
C GLU A 154 3.96 5.64 6.36
N PHE A 155 4.45 6.02 5.19
CA PHE A 155 5.80 6.54 5.02
C PHE A 155 5.80 7.75 4.09
N THR A 156 6.81 8.56 4.28
CA THR A 156 7.22 9.60 3.34
C THR A 156 8.54 9.18 2.72
N ILE A 157 8.60 9.12 1.40
CA ILE A 157 9.80 8.71 0.67
C ILE A 157 10.19 9.72 -0.40
N TRP A 158 11.46 9.73 -0.75
CA TRP A 158 11.98 10.46 -1.89
C TRP A 158 12.28 9.49 -3.02
N LEU A 159 11.82 9.83 -4.22
CA LEU A 159 12.22 9.18 -5.46
C LEU A 159 13.22 10.08 -6.17
N GLN A 160 14.36 9.54 -6.54
CA GLN A 160 15.40 10.21 -7.28
C GLN A 160 15.75 9.41 -8.54
N LEU A 161 15.63 10.03 -9.70
CA LEU A 161 15.99 9.42 -10.97
C LEU A 161 17.44 9.78 -11.30
N LYS A 162 18.28 8.77 -11.46
CA LYS A 162 19.63 8.94 -11.99
C LYS A 162 19.58 8.96 -13.51
N THR A 163 19.77 10.12 -14.11
CA THR A 163 19.95 10.26 -15.54
C THR A 163 21.44 10.29 -15.86
N ILE A 164 21.87 9.43 -16.77
CA ILE A 164 23.24 9.48 -17.32
C ILE A 164 23.16 10.33 -18.59
N ALA A 165 23.97 11.36 -18.68
CA ALA A 165 24.11 12.13 -19.91
C ALA A 165 25.05 11.40 -20.88
N ASP A 166 24.58 11.13 -22.10
CA ASP A 166 25.41 10.48 -23.13
C ASP A 166 26.45 11.44 -23.73
N ILE A 167 26.22 12.75 -23.63
CA ILE A 167 27.11 13.79 -24.19
C ILE A 167 27.26 14.93 -23.21
N GLY A 168 28.50 15.29 -22.88
CA GLY A 168 28.87 16.49 -22.14
C GLY A 168 29.53 17.51 -23.06
N ILE A 169 29.01 18.75 -23.14
CA ILE A 169 29.62 19.86 -23.87
C ILE A 169 30.34 20.75 -22.89
N ILE A 170 31.65 20.86 -23.02
CA ILE A 170 32.49 21.76 -22.20
C ILE A 170 32.90 22.94 -23.07
N GLY A 171 32.56 24.15 -22.65
CA GLY A 171 32.97 25.39 -23.29
C GLY A 171 33.66 26.32 -22.28
N LEU A 172 34.62 27.10 -22.76
CA LEU A 172 35.18 28.19 -21.97
C LEU A 172 34.18 29.34 -21.91
N PRO A 173 33.91 29.91 -20.73
CA PRO A 173 33.07 31.09 -20.65
C PRO A 173 33.75 32.28 -21.34
N ASN A 174 32.98 33.04 -22.12
CA ASN A 174 33.43 34.31 -22.71
C ASN A 174 33.53 35.37 -21.65
#